data_c01b526b20765413e607590225416521
#
_entry.id   c01b526b20765413e607590225416521
#
_cell.length_a   1.000
_cell.length_b   1.000
_cell.length_c   1.000
_cell.angle_alpha   90.00
_cell.angle_beta   90.00
_cell.angle_gamma   90.00
#
_symmetry.space_group_name_H-M   'P 1'
#
loop_
_entity.id
_entity.type
_entity.pdbx_description
1 polymer ?
#
loop_
_entity_poly.entity_id
_entity_poly.type
_entity_poly.pdbx_seq_one_letter_code
_entity_poly.pdbx_strand_id
1 'polypeptide(L)'
;VSLMLAQSVRRMHQAGLAHSDLSCNNVLIDPKSGSCIIIDIDSLVVPGIYPPDVIGTMGYIAPEVLACLSLPRGHRVAPSVYTDLHALPVLMYEYLFCRHPLQGKKIYDKQSERKNEFLQMGEKALFVEHPVDDSNRPFEMPFTIKDMGQYLEQLFLRAFTEGLHCPQKRPTAMEWERGLFLTLDLLQMCPNAKCKQKWFVAKKEQNHCPFCGVKIERIPYLQSYRNIAQKQGQWTFFREIHIFSGKILYDWHFYDNVSRSEKAEAIELAIIVRRNGKWFLQNKGIQGLYDGAGNFVP
;
A
#
# COMPACT_ATOMS: atom_id res chain seq x y z
N VAL A 1 8.22 -2.08 4.22
CA VAL A 1 8.36 -0.62 4.06
C VAL A 1 6.99 0.04 3.92
N SER A 2 6.28 -0.10 2.78
CA SER A 2 5.02 0.64 2.48
C SER A 2 3.96 0.50 3.58
N LEU A 3 3.79 -0.70 4.16
CA LEU A 3 2.84 -0.90 5.27
C LEU A 3 3.24 -0.10 6.51
N MET A 4 4.50 -0.15 6.90
CA MET A 4 4.99 0.58 8.07
C MET A 4 4.92 2.09 7.87
N LEU A 5 5.21 2.56 6.65
CA LEU A 5 5.05 3.97 6.31
C LEU A 5 3.58 4.41 6.44
N ALA A 6 2.64 3.63 5.89
CA ALA A 6 1.21 3.92 6.02
C ALA A 6 0.76 3.94 7.50
N GLN A 7 1.27 3.02 8.33
CA GLN A 7 1.02 2.99 9.77
C GLN A 7 1.56 4.23 10.48
N SER A 8 2.79 4.64 10.16
CA SER A 8 3.40 5.83 10.75
C SER A 8 2.62 7.10 10.42
N VAL A 9 2.26 7.28 9.13
CA VAL A 9 1.44 8.42 8.69
C VAL A 9 0.05 8.38 9.32
N ARG A 10 -0.58 7.21 9.43
CA ARG A 10 -1.88 7.09 10.12
C ARG A 10 -1.81 7.51 11.59
N ARG A 11 -0.79 7.04 12.31
CA ARG A 11 -0.58 7.43 13.74
C ARG A 11 -0.38 8.93 13.89
N MET A 12 0.42 9.52 13.00
CA MET A 12 0.65 10.97 12.96
C MET A 12 -0.64 11.75 12.72
N HIS A 13 -1.43 11.37 11.70
CA HIS A 13 -2.73 12.00 11.41
C HIS A 13 -3.74 11.83 12.55
N GLN A 14 -3.76 10.67 13.23
CA GLN A 14 -4.61 10.45 14.40
C GLN A 14 -4.22 11.32 15.60
N ALA A 15 -2.95 11.70 15.71
CA ALA A 15 -2.48 12.67 16.70
C ALA A 15 -2.77 14.13 16.30
N GLY A 16 -3.43 14.38 15.17
CA GLY A 16 -3.73 15.71 14.67
C GLY A 16 -2.56 16.41 13.98
N LEU A 17 -1.52 15.66 13.62
CA LEU A 17 -0.31 16.18 12.98
C LEU A 17 -0.28 15.84 11.49
N ALA A 18 0.39 16.68 10.70
CA ALA A 18 0.76 16.41 9.33
C ALA A 18 2.26 16.71 9.12
N HIS A 19 2.86 16.10 8.10
CA HIS A 19 4.25 16.33 7.74
C HIS A 19 4.31 17.20 6.49
N SER A 20 4.76 18.43 6.61
CA SER A 20 4.76 19.36 5.47
C SER A 20 5.71 18.96 4.34
N ASP A 21 6.69 18.09 4.62
CA ASP A 21 7.70 17.60 3.67
C ASP A 21 7.86 16.07 3.74
N LEU A 22 6.77 15.34 3.55
CA LEU A 22 6.83 13.88 3.42
C LEU A 22 7.43 13.51 2.06
N SER A 23 8.70 13.10 2.05
CA SER A 23 9.49 12.82 0.84
C SER A 23 10.47 11.67 1.07
N CYS A 24 11.11 11.17 0.01
CA CYS A 24 12.14 10.11 0.13
C CYS A 24 13.34 10.55 0.98
N ASN A 25 13.61 11.85 1.11
CA ASN A 25 14.70 12.37 1.94
C ASN A 25 14.38 12.25 3.45
N ASN A 26 13.10 12.23 3.80
CA ASN A 26 12.62 12.26 5.16
C ASN A 26 12.08 10.91 5.64
N VAL A 27 12.37 9.82 4.90
CA VAL A 27 12.05 8.44 5.29
C VAL A 27 13.30 7.58 5.27
N LEU A 28 13.77 7.17 6.44
CA LEU A 28 14.85 6.20 6.57
C LEU A 28 14.30 4.78 6.52
N ILE A 29 14.95 3.93 5.74
CA ILE A 29 14.54 2.54 5.51
C ILE A 29 15.68 1.59 5.90
N ASP A 30 15.37 0.59 6.72
CA ASP A 30 16.23 -0.57 6.88
C ASP A 30 15.87 -1.62 5.80
N PRO A 31 16.74 -1.86 4.81
CA PRO A 31 16.43 -2.78 3.72
C PRO A 31 16.37 -4.25 4.16
N LYS A 32 16.89 -4.60 5.35
CA LYS A 32 16.87 -5.98 5.86
C LYS A 32 15.55 -6.31 6.52
N SER A 33 15.06 -5.45 7.38
CA SER A 33 13.80 -5.67 8.12
C SER A 33 12.59 -5.12 7.37
N GLY A 34 12.77 -4.16 6.45
CA GLY A 34 11.71 -3.38 5.84
C GLY A 34 11.10 -2.34 6.79
N SER A 35 11.73 -2.10 7.94
CA SER A 35 11.34 -1.04 8.87
C SER A 35 11.61 0.33 8.26
N CYS A 36 10.79 1.31 8.61
CA CYS A 36 11.01 2.70 8.20
C CYS A 36 10.69 3.66 9.34
N ILE A 37 11.38 4.80 9.32
CA ILE A 37 11.22 5.89 10.28
C ILE A 37 11.07 7.18 9.49
N ILE A 38 10.04 7.96 9.80
CA ILE A 38 9.90 9.33 9.31
C ILE A 38 10.78 10.22 10.19
N ILE A 39 11.62 11.03 9.57
CA ILE A 39 12.55 11.96 10.20
C ILE A 39 12.16 13.40 9.84
N ASP A 40 12.95 14.37 10.32
CA ASP A 40 12.71 15.81 10.12
C ASP A 40 11.40 16.27 10.78
N ILE A 41 11.35 16.08 12.10
CA ILE A 41 10.18 16.44 12.91
C ILE A 41 9.92 17.95 12.96
N ASP A 42 10.89 18.79 12.55
CA ASP A 42 10.72 20.23 12.45
C ASP A 42 9.75 20.60 11.30
N SER A 43 9.53 19.68 10.38
CA SER A 43 8.52 19.78 9.32
C SER A 43 7.10 19.37 9.75
N LEU A 44 6.91 18.99 11.03
CA LEU A 44 5.57 18.68 11.54
C LEU A 44 4.74 19.95 11.75
N VAL A 45 3.48 19.86 11.35
CA VAL A 45 2.52 20.94 11.47
C VAL A 45 1.25 20.49 12.18
N VAL A 46 0.65 21.42 12.90
CA VAL A 46 -0.72 21.29 13.40
C VAL A 46 -1.60 22.09 12.45
N PRO A 47 -2.40 21.44 11.59
CA PRO A 47 -3.19 22.15 10.57
C PRO A 47 -4.08 23.22 11.19
N GLY A 48 -4.01 24.44 10.63
CA GLY A 48 -4.78 25.59 11.12
C GLY A 48 -4.22 26.29 12.37
N ILE A 49 -3.22 25.74 13.04
CA ILE A 49 -2.63 26.32 14.28
C ILE A 49 -1.16 26.69 14.05
N TYR A 50 -0.38 25.78 13.50
CA TYR A 50 1.04 25.97 13.27
C TYR A 50 1.33 25.85 11.77
N PRO A 51 1.53 27.00 11.06
CA PRO A 51 1.87 26.98 9.66
C PRO A 51 3.30 26.43 9.46
N PRO A 52 3.54 25.69 8.37
CA PRO A 52 4.87 25.18 8.08
C PRO A 52 5.79 26.29 7.54
N ASP A 53 7.07 26.18 7.88
CA ASP A 53 8.11 27.00 7.24
C ASP A 53 8.52 26.43 5.88
N VAL A 54 8.36 25.13 5.67
CA VAL A 54 8.71 24.40 4.45
C VAL A 54 7.46 23.99 3.67
N ILE A 55 7.51 24.12 2.34
CA ILE A 55 6.38 23.81 1.44
C ILE A 55 6.44 22.34 0.99
N GLY A 56 7.59 21.70 1.09
CA GLY A 56 7.86 20.32 0.69
C GLY A 56 8.90 20.19 -0.41
N THR A 57 9.26 18.94 -0.71
CA THR A 57 10.20 18.56 -1.75
C THR A 57 9.48 18.37 -3.09
N MET A 58 10.02 18.95 -4.18
CA MET A 58 9.47 18.80 -5.53
C MET A 58 9.31 17.32 -5.88
N GLY A 59 8.22 16.96 -6.53
CA GLY A 59 7.79 15.58 -6.78
C GLY A 59 6.80 15.05 -5.74
N TYR A 60 6.87 15.52 -4.48
CA TYR A 60 5.96 15.09 -3.42
C TYR A 60 4.94 16.16 -3.01
N ILE A 61 5.17 17.41 -3.46
CA ILE A 61 4.24 18.51 -3.19
C ILE A 61 2.91 18.26 -3.92
N ALA A 62 1.81 18.39 -3.19
CA ALA A 62 0.50 18.19 -3.76
C ALA A 62 0.16 19.25 -4.84
N PRO A 63 -0.55 18.88 -5.93
CA PRO A 63 -0.85 19.77 -7.05
C PRO A 63 -1.50 21.10 -6.65
N GLU A 64 -2.41 21.09 -5.68
CA GLU A 64 -3.08 22.29 -5.17
C GLU A 64 -2.13 23.26 -4.45
N VAL A 65 -1.08 22.74 -3.81
CA VAL A 65 -0.05 23.56 -3.18
C VAL A 65 0.82 24.20 -4.25
N LEU A 66 1.27 23.44 -5.24
CA LEU A 66 2.04 23.96 -6.36
C LEU A 66 1.27 25.06 -7.12
N ALA A 67 0.00 24.85 -7.39
CA ALA A 67 -0.83 25.78 -8.14
C ALA A 67 -0.94 27.16 -7.47
N CYS A 68 -0.78 27.27 -6.16
CA CYS A 68 -0.92 28.50 -5.41
C CYS A 68 0.41 29.13 -4.94
N LEU A 69 1.57 28.55 -5.30
CA LEU A 69 2.89 29.06 -4.87
C LEU A 69 3.19 30.51 -5.30
N SER A 70 2.65 30.94 -6.45
CA SER A 70 2.78 32.31 -6.93
C SER A 70 1.90 33.32 -6.18
N LEU A 71 0.92 32.85 -5.40
CA LEU A 71 0.04 33.72 -4.64
C LEU A 71 0.73 34.29 -3.38
N PRO A 72 0.25 35.42 -2.83
CA PRO A 72 0.69 35.91 -1.53
C PRO A 72 0.50 34.85 -0.43
N ARG A 73 1.38 34.83 0.58
CA ARG A 73 1.39 33.81 1.64
C ARG A 73 0.01 33.52 2.25
N GLY A 74 -0.77 34.54 2.53
CA GLY A 74 -2.13 34.39 3.11
C GLY A 74 -3.18 33.74 2.19
N HIS A 75 -2.88 33.53 0.92
CA HIS A 75 -3.78 32.92 -0.07
C HIS A 75 -3.29 31.55 -0.54
N ARG A 76 -2.19 31.04 0.03
CA ARG A 76 -1.63 29.73 -0.32
C ARG A 76 -2.33 28.62 0.46
N VAL A 77 -2.50 27.49 -0.20
CA VAL A 77 -2.90 26.25 0.47
C VAL A 77 -1.76 25.82 1.39
N ALA A 78 -2.03 25.71 2.67
CA ALA A 78 -1.06 25.25 3.63
C ALA A 78 -0.98 23.70 3.61
N PRO A 79 0.21 23.12 3.83
CA PRO A 79 0.35 21.69 4.09
C PRO A 79 -0.59 21.20 5.20
N SER A 80 -1.12 20.02 5.01
CA SER A 80 -2.12 19.42 5.88
C SER A 80 -2.12 17.89 5.72
N VAL A 81 -2.97 17.19 6.42
CA VAL A 81 -3.16 15.74 6.23
C VAL A 81 -3.46 15.40 4.77
N TYR A 82 -4.13 16.26 4.02
CA TYR A 82 -4.41 16.03 2.60
C TYR A 82 -3.15 16.09 1.72
N THR A 83 -2.18 16.92 2.05
CA THR A 83 -0.91 16.96 1.31
C THR A 83 -0.08 15.70 1.57
N ASP A 84 -0.07 15.20 2.80
CA ASP A 84 0.54 13.91 3.12
C ASP A 84 -0.14 12.75 2.38
N LEU A 85 -1.48 12.80 2.22
CA LEU A 85 -2.24 11.81 1.45
C LEU A 85 -1.99 11.87 -0.06
N HIS A 86 -1.28 12.90 -0.56
CA HIS A 86 -0.68 12.90 -1.89
C HIS A 86 0.73 12.32 -1.86
N ALA A 87 1.58 12.76 -0.95
CA ALA A 87 2.98 12.33 -0.86
C ALA A 87 3.13 10.83 -0.53
N LEU A 88 2.29 10.32 0.36
CA LEU A 88 2.30 8.91 0.78
C LEU A 88 2.18 7.91 -0.39
N PRO A 89 1.16 7.99 -1.28
CA PRO A 89 1.10 7.10 -2.44
C PRO A 89 2.21 7.35 -3.46
N VAL A 90 2.75 8.57 -3.58
CA VAL A 90 3.94 8.81 -4.43
C VAL A 90 5.12 7.99 -3.93
N LEU A 91 5.46 8.10 -2.65
CA LEU A 91 6.52 7.30 -2.03
C LEU A 91 6.29 5.79 -2.20
N MET A 92 5.08 5.31 -1.92
CA MET A 92 4.77 3.89 -2.07
C MET A 92 4.87 3.41 -3.52
N TYR A 93 4.47 4.24 -4.47
CA TYR A 93 4.58 3.93 -5.89
C TYR A 93 6.06 3.84 -6.31
N GLU A 94 6.91 4.77 -5.86
CA GLU A 94 8.35 4.72 -6.12
C GLU A 94 9.01 3.49 -5.51
N TYR A 95 8.66 3.10 -4.29
CA TYR A 95 9.20 1.89 -3.66
C TYR A 95 8.78 0.60 -4.37
N LEU A 96 7.59 0.56 -4.94
CA LEU A 96 7.07 -0.65 -5.60
C LEU A 96 7.47 -0.76 -7.06
N PHE A 97 7.62 0.37 -7.76
CA PHE A 97 7.79 0.40 -9.22
C PHE A 97 9.09 1.05 -9.69
N CYS A 98 9.90 1.61 -8.77
CA CYS A 98 11.16 2.31 -9.08
C CYS A 98 10.99 3.44 -10.10
N ARG A 99 9.85 4.12 -10.08
CA ARG A 99 9.52 5.27 -10.94
C ARG A 99 8.50 6.17 -10.27
N HIS A 100 8.48 7.45 -10.66
CA HIS A 100 7.52 8.42 -10.16
C HIS A 100 6.16 8.28 -10.86
N PRO A 101 5.00 8.34 -10.14
CA PRO A 101 3.67 8.11 -10.72
C PRO A 101 3.22 9.18 -11.73
N LEU A 102 3.80 10.38 -11.68
CA LEU A 102 3.40 11.50 -12.56
C LEU A 102 4.44 11.82 -13.63
N GLN A 103 5.66 11.25 -13.55
CA GLN A 103 6.73 11.47 -14.53
C GLN A 103 6.68 10.41 -15.63
N GLY A 104 6.10 10.77 -16.77
CA GLY A 104 6.00 9.93 -17.95
C GLY A 104 6.60 10.59 -19.20
N LYS A 105 6.10 10.18 -20.37
CA LYS A 105 6.60 10.67 -21.66
C LYS A 105 6.07 12.06 -22.06
N LYS A 106 5.08 12.60 -21.34
CA LYS A 106 4.42 13.86 -21.71
C LYS A 106 5.26 15.05 -21.30
N ILE A 107 5.56 15.91 -22.25
CA ILE A 107 6.31 17.15 -22.06
C ILE A 107 5.37 18.34 -22.26
N TYR A 108 5.24 19.16 -21.24
CA TYR A 108 4.36 20.34 -21.23
C TYR A 108 5.10 21.63 -21.62
N ASP A 109 6.39 21.72 -21.33
CA ASP A 109 7.24 22.84 -21.72
C ASP A 109 8.59 22.32 -22.23
N LYS A 110 8.91 22.61 -23.50
CA LYS A 110 10.17 22.15 -24.12
C LYS A 110 11.34 23.12 -23.88
N GLN A 111 11.06 24.33 -23.41
CA GLN A 111 12.06 25.40 -23.27
C GLN A 111 12.61 25.47 -21.84
N SER A 112 11.82 25.06 -20.85
CA SER A 112 12.20 25.12 -19.45
C SER A 112 11.87 23.82 -18.74
N GLU A 113 12.90 23.07 -18.36
CA GLU A 113 12.75 21.83 -17.59
C GLU A 113 12.04 22.08 -16.26
N ARG A 114 12.43 23.14 -15.54
CA ARG A 114 11.77 23.53 -14.28
C ARG A 114 10.28 23.83 -14.46
N LYS A 115 9.92 24.52 -15.53
CA LYS A 115 8.51 24.82 -15.83
C LYS A 115 7.75 23.55 -16.25
N ASN A 116 8.42 22.68 -17.02
CA ASN A 116 7.84 21.36 -17.37
C ASN A 116 7.54 20.54 -16.12
N GLU A 117 8.52 20.41 -15.21
CA GLU A 117 8.36 19.71 -13.95
C GLU A 117 7.21 20.30 -13.10
N PHE A 118 7.16 21.63 -12.99
CA PHE A 118 6.13 22.33 -12.25
C PHE A 118 4.73 22.04 -12.80
N LEU A 119 4.57 22.03 -14.12
CA LEU A 119 3.29 21.70 -14.77
C LEU A 119 2.96 20.20 -14.60
N GLN A 120 3.97 19.33 -14.71
CA GLN A 120 3.83 17.89 -14.63
C GLN A 120 3.43 17.41 -13.23
N MET A 121 3.92 18.08 -12.18
CA MET A 121 3.57 17.78 -10.78
C MET A 121 2.35 18.55 -10.28
N GLY A 122 1.99 19.67 -10.94
CA GLY A 122 0.96 20.60 -10.52
C GLY A 122 -0.32 20.52 -11.37
N GLU A 123 -0.65 21.62 -11.99
CA GLU A 123 -1.92 21.82 -12.72
C GLU A 123 -2.19 20.77 -13.79
N LYS A 124 -1.14 20.30 -14.49
CA LYS A 124 -1.25 19.33 -15.60
C LYS A 124 -0.82 17.91 -15.18
N ALA A 125 -0.77 17.66 -13.89
CA ALA A 125 -0.41 16.34 -13.38
C ALA A 125 -1.33 15.28 -13.95
N LEU A 126 -0.71 14.20 -14.48
CA LEU A 126 -1.42 13.10 -15.10
C LEU A 126 -0.73 11.79 -14.71
N PHE A 127 -1.48 10.87 -14.18
CA PHE A 127 -0.97 9.55 -13.78
C PHE A 127 -0.41 8.78 -14.98
N VAL A 128 0.77 8.17 -14.82
CA VAL A 128 1.41 7.37 -15.88
C VAL A 128 0.64 6.09 -16.23
N GLU A 129 -0.23 5.62 -15.32
CA GLU A 129 -1.13 4.48 -15.54
C GLU A 129 -2.60 4.90 -15.57
N HIS A 130 -2.88 6.14 -16.01
CA HIS A 130 -4.25 6.61 -16.10
C HIS A 130 -5.09 5.68 -17.00
N PRO A 131 -6.30 5.25 -16.56
CA PRO A 131 -7.06 4.19 -17.22
C PRO A 131 -7.61 4.58 -18.60
N VAL A 132 -7.75 5.89 -18.87
CA VAL A 132 -8.34 6.41 -20.12
C VAL A 132 -7.34 7.23 -20.92
N ASP A 133 -6.54 8.10 -20.28
CA ASP A 133 -5.54 8.95 -20.94
C ASP A 133 -4.14 8.36 -20.77
N ASP A 134 -3.64 7.68 -21.81
CA ASP A 134 -2.32 7.08 -21.85
C ASP A 134 -1.22 8.03 -22.37
N SER A 135 -1.55 9.30 -22.63
CA SER A 135 -0.60 10.27 -23.18
C SER A 135 0.65 10.51 -22.33
N ASN A 136 0.59 10.21 -21.02
CA ASN A 136 1.74 10.28 -20.10
C ASN A 136 2.40 8.92 -19.83
N ARG A 137 1.90 7.83 -20.42
CA ARG A 137 2.43 6.49 -20.18
C ARG A 137 3.85 6.35 -20.76
N PRO A 138 4.85 5.91 -19.99
CA PRO A 138 6.18 5.57 -20.48
C PRO A 138 6.12 4.46 -21.56
N PHE A 139 7.13 4.42 -22.42
CA PHE A 139 7.22 3.39 -23.49
C PHE A 139 7.36 1.98 -22.91
N GLU A 140 8.10 1.84 -21.81
CA GLU A 140 8.31 0.57 -21.13
C GLU A 140 7.78 0.63 -19.71
N MET A 141 6.86 -0.27 -19.40
CA MET A 141 6.30 -0.45 -18.06
C MET A 141 6.15 -1.95 -17.76
N PRO A 142 7.25 -2.62 -17.38
CA PRO A 142 7.23 -4.07 -17.13
C PRO A 142 6.31 -4.47 -15.96
N PHE A 143 6.15 -3.58 -15.00
CA PHE A 143 5.25 -3.75 -13.85
C PHE A 143 4.31 -2.58 -13.73
N THR A 144 3.07 -2.89 -13.37
CA THR A 144 1.97 -1.94 -13.28
C THR A 144 1.22 -2.13 -11.95
N ILE A 145 0.34 -1.17 -11.62
CA ILE A 145 -0.51 -1.29 -10.43
C ILE A 145 -1.38 -2.56 -10.47
N LYS A 146 -1.71 -3.07 -11.66
CA LYS A 146 -2.46 -4.33 -11.83
C LYS A 146 -1.72 -5.54 -11.25
N ASP A 147 -0.39 -5.50 -11.21
CA ASP A 147 0.43 -6.59 -10.67
C ASP A 147 0.48 -6.59 -9.15
N MET A 148 0.02 -5.51 -8.52
CA MET A 148 -0.08 -5.39 -7.05
C MET A 148 -1.40 -5.92 -6.49
N GLY A 149 -2.27 -6.47 -7.34
CA GLY A 149 -3.57 -7.01 -6.94
C GLY A 149 -4.63 -5.94 -6.69
N GLN A 150 -5.87 -6.39 -6.58
CA GLN A 150 -7.06 -5.53 -6.61
C GLN A 150 -7.08 -4.43 -5.54
N TYR A 151 -6.55 -4.69 -4.35
CA TYR A 151 -6.62 -3.72 -3.24
C TYR A 151 -5.73 -2.51 -3.49
N LEU A 152 -4.47 -2.73 -3.91
CA LEU A 152 -3.55 -1.63 -4.20
C LEU A 152 -3.85 -0.96 -5.53
N GLU A 153 -4.29 -1.73 -6.54
CA GLU A 153 -4.72 -1.17 -7.84
C GLU A 153 -5.80 -0.11 -7.64
N GLN A 154 -6.86 -0.42 -6.89
CA GLN A 154 -7.96 0.52 -6.61
C GLN A 154 -7.51 1.75 -5.85
N LEU A 155 -6.61 1.59 -4.86
CA LEU A 155 -6.10 2.71 -4.08
C LEU A 155 -5.21 3.64 -4.91
N PHE A 156 -4.30 3.09 -5.73
CA PHE A 156 -3.48 3.90 -6.63
C PHE A 156 -4.31 4.61 -7.69
N LEU A 157 -5.27 3.92 -8.31
CA LEU A 157 -6.19 4.55 -9.25
C LEU A 157 -6.91 5.73 -8.60
N ARG A 158 -7.53 5.53 -7.43
CA ARG A 158 -8.23 6.62 -6.74
C ARG A 158 -7.29 7.76 -6.35
N ALA A 159 -6.08 7.47 -5.86
CA ALA A 159 -5.10 8.48 -5.47
C ALA A 159 -4.68 9.38 -6.65
N PHE A 160 -4.40 8.76 -7.80
CA PHE A 160 -3.80 9.45 -8.94
C PHE A 160 -4.78 9.76 -10.10
N THR A 161 -6.08 9.50 -9.92
CA THR A 161 -7.14 9.97 -10.82
C THR A 161 -8.03 10.93 -10.07
N GLU A 162 -9.06 10.45 -9.36
CA GLU A 162 -10.01 11.29 -8.64
C GLU A 162 -9.36 12.15 -7.54
N GLY A 163 -8.42 11.57 -6.77
CA GLY A 163 -7.74 12.24 -5.67
C GLY A 163 -6.61 13.17 -6.10
N LEU A 164 -6.15 13.11 -7.37
CA LEU A 164 -5.02 13.90 -7.82
C LEU A 164 -5.29 15.40 -7.71
N HIS A 165 -6.42 15.83 -8.23
CA HIS A 165 -6.88 17.24 -8.20
C HIS A 165 -8.05 17.49 -7.24
N CYS A 166 -8.46 16.49 -6.46
CA CYS A 166 -9.52 16.58 -5.46
C CYS A 166 -9.05 15.98 -4.14
N PRO A 167 -8.38 16.76 -3.26
CA PRO A 167 -7.73 16.26 -2.05
C PRO A 167 -8.62 15.39 -1.15
N GLN A 168 -9.91 15.73 -1.06
CA GLN A 168 -10.90 15.02 -0.22
C GLN A 168 -11.20 13.59 -0.71
N LYS A 169 -10.87 13.27 -1.97
CA LYS A 169 -11.06 11.95 -2.55
C LYS A 169 -9.84 11.03 -2.40
N ARG A 170 -8.72 11.56 -1.91
CA ARG A 170 -7.50 10.78 -1.66
C ARG A 170 -7.76 9.66 -0.66
N PRO A 171 -7.25 8.45 -0.90
CA PRO A 171 -7.28 7.39 0.11
C PRO A 171 -6.58 7.86 1.39
N THR A 172 -7.20 7.60 2.52
CA THR A 172 -6.62 7.86 3.85
C THR A 172 -5.46 6.90 4.14
N ALA A 173 -4.56 7.27 5.06
CA ALA A 173 -3.47 6.41 5.48
C ALA A 173 -3.98 5.07 6.08
N MET A 174 -5.16 5.08 6.70
CA MET A 174 -5.83 3.87 7.20
C MET A 174 -6.31 2.95 6.06
N GLU A 175 -6.84 3.50 4.97
CA GLU A 175 -7.22 2.70 3.80
C GLU A 175 -5.99 2.10 3.12
N TRP A 176 -4.88 2.84 3.03
CA TRP A 176 -3.60 2.33 2.55
C TRP A 176 -3.08 1.20 3.43
N GLU A 177 -3.05 1.38 4.76
CA GLU A 177 -2.66 0.32 5.70
C GLU A 177 -3.49 -0.94 5.48
N ARG A 178 -4.82 -0.81 5.41
CA ARG A 178 -5.73 -1.93 5.18
C ARG A 178 -5.49 -2.61 3.83
N GLY A 179 -5.34 -1.84 2.75
CA GLY A 179 -5.08 -2.38 1.41
C GLY A 179 -3.75 -3.13 1.32
N LEU A 180 -2.68 -2.58 1.90
CA LEU A 180 -1.38 -3.21 1.98
C LEU A 180 -1.44 -4.49 2.82
N PHE A 181 -2.14 -4.46 3.93
CA PHE A 181 -2.35 -5.61 4.79
C PHE A 181 -3.05 -6.77 4.06
N LEU A 182 -4.15 -6.49 3.36
CA LEU A 182 -4.86 -7.49 2.57
C LEU A 182 -4.01 -8.02 1.40
N THR A 183 -3.20 -7.15 0.79
CA THR A 183 -2.28 -7.55 -0.29
C THR A 183 -1.19 -8.50 0.20
N LEU A 184 -0.70 -8.34 1.43
CA LEU A 184 0.28 -9.27 2.03
C LEU A 184 -0.29 -10.68 2.21
N ASP A 185 -1.61 -10.81 2.38
CA ASP A 185 -2.27 -12.12 2.46
C ASP A 185 -2.34 -12.82 1.08
N LEU A 186 -2.22 -12.07 0.00
CA LEU A 186 -2.18 -12.56 -1.39
C LEU A 186 -0.77 -12.87 -1.89
N LEU A 187 0.28 -12.67 -1.08
CA LEU A 187 1.65 -12.97 -1.49
C LEU A 187 1.87 -14.47 -1.64
N GLN A 188 2.52 -14.82 -2.75
CA GLN A 188 2.91 -16.17 -3.09
C GLN A 188 4.40 -16.24 -3.41
N MET A 189 5.04 -17.31 -2.99
CA MET A 189 6.45 -17.57 -3.31
C MET A 189 6.58 -18.18 -4.71
N CYS A 190 7.52 -17.66 -5.49
CA CYS A 190 7.86 -18.27 -6.77
C CYS A 190 8.51 -19.65 -6.57
N PRO A 191 8.06 -20.70 -7.27
CA PRO A 191 8.65 -22.03 -7.15
C PRO A 191 10.06 -22.12 -7.74
N ASN A 192 10.47 -21.16 -8.58
CA ASN A 192 11.82 -21.10 -9.13
C ASN A 192 12.76 -20.43 -8.11
N ALA A 193 13.65 -21.22 -7.49
CA ALA A 193 14.63 -20.72 -6.53
C ALA A 193 15.59 -19.66 -7.11
N LYS A 194 15.77 -19.62 -8.45
CA LYS A 194 16.59 -18.62 -9.15
C LYS A 194 15.82 -17.34 -9.50
N CYS A 195 14.53 -17.26 -9.17
CA CYS A 195 13.75 -16.05 -9.40
C CYS A 195 14.26 -14.91 -8.54
N LYS A 196 14.69 -13.80 -9.16
CA LYS A 196 15.26 -12.65 -8.44
C LYS A 196 14.27 -12.01 -7.47
N GLN A 197 12.99 -11.96 -7.83
CA GLN A 197 11.95 -11.34 -7.00
C GLN A 197 11.41 -12.24 -5.91
N LYS A 198 11.51 -13.54 -6.03
CA LYS A 198 11.05 -14.56 -5.07
C LYS A 198 9.56 -14.52 -4.71
N TRP A 199 8.97 -13.35 -4.57
CA TRP A 199 7.58 -13.12 -4.15
C TRP A 199 6.81 -12.32 -5.18
N PHE A 200 5.51 -12.61 -5.31
CA PHE A 200 4.58 -11.85 -6.14
C PHE A 200 3.18 -11.86 -5.51
N VAL A 201 2.36 -10.88 -5.86
CA VAL A 201 0.95 -10.86 -5.48
C VAL A 201 0.20 -11.76 -6.45
N ALA A 202 -0.35 -12.85 -5.96
CA ALA A 202 -1.00 -13.84 -6.80
C ALA A 202 -2.44 -13.44 -7.15
N LYS A 203 -2.84 -13.79 -8.37
CA LYS A 203 -4.22 -13.66 -8.88
C LYS A 203 -4.81 -15.06 -9.05
N LYS A 204 -6.14 -15.19 -8.96
CA LYS A 204 -6.84 -16.50 -8.97
C LYS A 204 -6.50 -17.38 -10.18
N GLU A 205 -6.36 -16.78 -11.36
CA GLU A 205 -6.12 -17.50 -12.61
C GLU A 205 -4.65 -17.47 -13.06
N GLN A 206 -3.76 -17.00 -12.19
CA GLN A 206 -2.35 -16.87 -12.51
C GLN A 206 -1.68 -18.24 -12.52
N ASN A 207 -1.13 -18.62 -13.66
CA ASN A 207 -0.46 -19.92 -13.88
C ASN A 207 1.04 -19.78 -14.19
N HIS A 208 1.58 -18.55 -14.18
CA HIS A 208 3.01 -18.27 -14.37
C HIS A 208 3.48 -17.16 -13.44
N CYS A 209 4.73 -17.25 -12.99
CA CYS A 209 5.36 -16.17 -12.24
C CYS A 209 5.49 -14.93 -13.14
N PRO A 210 5.03 -13.73 -12.71
CA PRO A 210 5.09 -12.52 -13.54
C PRO A 210 6.51 -12.03 -13.77
N PHE A 211 7.48 -12.52 -12.99
CA PHE A 211 8.87 -12.08 -13.05
C PHE A 211 9.80 -12.99 -13.85
N CYS A 212 9.63 -14.30 -13.77
CA CYS A 212 10.52 -15.25 -14.43
C CYS A 212 9.81 -16.22 -15.38
N GLY A 213 8.48 -16.11 -15.54
CA GLY A 213 7.68 -16.91 -16.47
C GLY A 213 7.54 -18.39 -16.09
N VAL A 214 8.10 -18.85 -14.94
CA VAL A 214 7.97 -20.26 -14.57
C VAL A 214 6.51 -20.61 -14.32
N LYS A 215 6.09 -21.78 -14.79
CA LYS A 215 4.75 -22.30 -14.55
C LYS A 215 4.50 -22.52 -13.06
N ILE A 216 3.33 -22.11 -12.60
CA ILE A 216 2.89 -22.23 -11.21
C ILE A 216 1.75 -23.24 -11.18
N GLU A 217 1.79 -24.18 -10.27
CA GLU A 217 0.64 -25.03 -9.93
C GLU A 217 -0.49 -24.16 -9.34
N ARG A 218 -1.68 -24.72 -9.28
CA ARG A 218 -2.82 -24.05 -8.65
C ARG A 218 -2.44 -23.58 -7.24
N ILE A 219 -2.55 -22.27 -7.02
CA ILE A 219 -2.22 -21.66 -5.72
C ILE A 219 -3.34 -22.02 -4.73
N PRO A 220 -3.02 -22.71 -3.63
CA PRO A 220 -4.01 -22.99 -2.60
C PRO A 220 -4.28 -21.72 -1.79
N TYR A 221 -5.51 -21.58 -1.31
CA TYR A 221 -5.93 -20.46 -0.49
C TYR A 221 -6.91 -20.91 0.59
N LEU A 222 -6.96 -20.13 1.67
CA LEU A 222 -7.99 -20.21 2.71
C LEU A 222 -8.98 -19.08 2.48
N GLN A 223 -10.24 -19.39 2.59
CA GLN A 223 -11.30 -18.38 2.70
C GLN A 223 -11.82 -18.40 4.13
N SER A 224 -11.73 -17.26 4.80
CA SER A 224 -12.31 -17.10 6.11
C SER A 224 -13.66 -16.39 6.01
N TYR A 225 -14.59 -16.84 6.84
CA TYR A 225 -15.93 -16.30 6.97
C TYR A 225 -16.19 -16.01 8.43
N ARG A 226 -17.05 -15.05 8.72
CA ARG A 226 -17.46 -14.69 10.06
C ARG A 226 -18.96 -14.59 10.18
N ASN A 227 -19.46 -14.86 11.36
CA ASN A 227 -20.85 -14.70 11.70
C ASN A 227 -21.04 -13.49 12.62
N ILE A 228 -21.20 -12.30 12.02
CA ILE A 228 -21.31 -11.03 12.74
C ILE A 228 -22.61 -10.98 13.56
N ALA A 229 -23.69 -11.56 13.04
CA ALA A 229 -25.00 -11.48 13.65
C ALA A 229 -25.26 -12.55 14.72
N GLN A 230 -24.28 -13.44 14.96
CA GLN A 230 -24.43 -14.62 15.84
C GLN A 230 -25.67 -15.48 15.48
N LYS A 231 -26.16 -15.41 14.25
CA LYS A 231 -27.27 -16.16 13.74
C LYS A 231 -26.79 -17.43 13.06
N GLN A 232 -27.41 -18.55 13.40
CA GLN A 232 -27.03 -19.84 12.82
C GLN A 232 -27.11 -19.82 11.28
N GLY A 233 -26.03 -20.23 10.62
CA GLY A 233 -25.96 -20.33 9.15
C GLY A 233 -25.72 -19.02 8.40
N GLN A 234 -25.58 -17.87 9.06
CA GLN A 234 -25.30 -16.59 8.42
C GLN A 234 -23.81 -16.25 8.47
N TRP A 235 -23.08 -16.68 7.43
CA TRP A 235 -21.67 -16.44 7.29
C TRP A 235 -21.38 -15.38 6.22
N THR A 236 -20.59 -14.36 6.59
CA THR A 236 -20.14 -13.32 5.67
C THR A 236 -18.67 -13.55 5.35
N PHE A 237 -18.33 -13.51 4.07
CA PHE A 237 -16.93 -13.56 3.62
C PHE A 237 -16.12 -12.46 4.31
N PHE A 238 -14.98 -12.86 4.87
CA PHE A 238 -14.10 -11.94 5.57
C PHE A 238 -12.83 -11.65 4.78
N ARG A 239 -12.04 -12.67 4.43
CA ARG A 239 -10.81 -12.53 3.65
C ARG A 239 -10.40 -13.80 2.94
N GLU A 240 -9.53 -13.63 1.97
CA GLU A 240 -8.80 -14.69 1.30
C GLU A 240 -7.32 -14.58 1.67
N ILE A 241 -6.70 -15.71 2.00
CA ILE A 241 -5.29 -15.82 2.39
C ILE A 241 -4.67 -16.88 1.50
N HIS A 242 -3.71 -16.49 0.67
CA HIS A 242 -2.95 -17.47 -0.10
C HIS A 242 -1.96 -18.21 0.81
N ILE A 243 -1.90 -19.51 0.65
CA ILE A 243 -1.10 -20.35 1.51
C ILE A 243 0.09 -20.95 0.78
N PHE A 244 1.19 -21.09 1.51
CA PHE A 244 2.39 -21.82 1.15
C PHE A 244 2.92 -22.54 2.39
N SER A 245 3.79 -23.51 2.23
CA SER A 245 4.36 -24.22 3.39
C SER A 245 5.23 -23.29 4.21
N GLY A 246 4.92 -23.14 5.49
CA GLY A 246 5.54 -22.19 6.41
C GLY A 246 4.80 -20.87 6.55
N LYS A 247 3.63 -20.69 5.89
CA LYS A 247 2.79 -19.50 6.12
C LYS A 247 2.31 -19.48 7.57
N ILE A 248 2.65 -18.41 8.28
CA ILE A 248 2.19 -18.16 9.64
C ILE A 248 0.86 -17.41 9.58
N LEU A 249 -0.08 -17.85 10.37
CA LEU A 249 -1.35 -17.19 10.61
C LEU A 249 -1.33 -16.59 12.02
N TYR A 250 -1.58 -15.31 12.08
CA TYR A 250 -1.55 -14.51 13.30
C TYR A 250 -2.97 -14.28 13.83
N ASP A 251 -3.08 -13.73 15.02
CA ASP A 251 -4.34 -13.40 15.71
C ASP A 251 -5.28 -12.54 14.85
N TRP A 252 -4.79 -11.55 14.12
CA TRP A 252 -5.62 -10.73 13.22
C TRP A 252 -6.21 -11.47 12.00
N HIS A 253 -5.80 -12.72 11.75
CA HIS A 253 -6.44 -13.56 10.74
C HIS A 253 -7.72 -14.21 11.27
N PHE A 254 -7.88 -14.27 12.58
CA PHE A 254 -8.96 -14.96 13.27
C PHE A 254 -9.90 -14.00 14.01
N TYR A 255 -9.39 -12.88 14.52
CA TYR A 255 -10.14 -11.95 15.37
C TYR A 255 -10.31 -10.58 14.70
N ASP A 256 -11.54 -10.05 14.73
CA ASP A 256 -11.90 -8.77 14.09
C ASP A 256 -11.41 -7.54 14.84
N ASN A 257 -11.25 -7.66 16.16
CA ASN A 257 -10.84 -6.60 17.06
C ASN A 257 -9.32 -6.47 17.19
N VAL A 258 -8.57 -7.31 16.48
CA VAL A 258 -7.12 -7.28 16.47
C VAL A 258 -6.63 -6.66 15.18
N SER A 259 -5.98 -5.50 15.29
CA SER A 259 -5.25 -4.89 14.18
C SER A 259 -3.88 -5.54 14.05
N ARG A 260 -3.29 -5.49 12.84
CA ARG A 260 -1.92 -5.97 12.66
C ARG A 260 -0.97 -5.13 13.48
N SER A 261 -0.39 -5.75 14.51
CA SER A 261 0.64 -5.16 15.35
C SER A 261 2.02 -5.20 14.66
N GLU A 262 3.00 -4.53 15.22
CA GLU A 262 4.40 -4.69 14.87
C GLU A 262 4.83 -6.14 15.09
N LYS A 263 5.86 -6.61 14.36
CA LYS A 263 6.29 -8.02 14.39
C LYS A 263 6.57 -8.54 15.82
N ALA A 264 7.03 -7.67 16.71
CA ALA A 264 7.30 -8.01 18.12
C ALA A 264 6.04 -8.31 18.95
N GLU A 265 4.89 -7.78 18.51
CA GLU A 265 3.60 -7.94 19.20
C GLU A 265 2.69 -8.97 18.51
N ALA A 266 3.10 -9.47 17.35
CA ALA A 266 2.33 -10.41 16.56
C ALA A 266 2.23 -11.78 17.25
N ILE A 267 1.01 -12.23 17.53
CA ILE A 267 0.74 -13.53 18.14
C ILE A 267 0.52 -14.55 17.04
N GLU A 268 1.45 -15.53 16.94
CA GLU A 268 1.32 -16.64 16.01
C GLU A 268 0.30 -17.66 16.52
N LEU A 269 -0.80 -17.83 15.81
CA LEU A 269 -1.86 -18.77 16.20
C LEU A 269 -1.84 -20.09 15.44
N ALA A 270 -1.29 -20.11 14.20
CA ALA A 270 -1.16 -21.33 13.44
C ALA A 270 -0.04 -21.24 12.39
N ILE A 271 0.41 -22.38 11.92
CA ILE A 271 1.30 -22.51 10.76
C ILE A 271 0.66 -23.43 9.73
N ILE A 272 0.70 -23.03 8.46
CA ILE A 272 0.33 -23.92 7.36
C ILE A 272 1.55 -24.72 6.95
N VAL A 273 1.43 -26.03 6.89
CA VAL A 273 2.49 -26.95 6.47
C VAL A 273 2.01 -27.88 5.37
N ARG A 274 2.91 -28.21 4.43
CA ARG A 274 2.65 -29.21 3.40
C ARG A 274 3.50 -30.47 3.70
N ARG A 275 2.84 -31.63 3.85
CA ARG A 275 3.51 -32.92 4.08
C ARG A 275 2.89 -33.98 3.18
N ASN A 276 3.70 -34.72 2.44
CA ASN A 276 3.24 -35.78 1.53
C ASN A 276 2.11 -35.33 0.57
N GLY A 277 2.25 -34.10 0.00
CA GLY A 277 1.28 -33.53 -0.91
C GLY A 277 0.01 -32.97 -0.28
N LYS A 278 -0.24 -33.19 1.01
CA LYS A 278 -1.40 -32.70 1.76
C LYS A 278 -1.07 -31.45 2.55
N TRP A 279 -2.07 -30.60 2.73
CA TRP A 279 -1.99 -29.37 3.52
C TRP A 279 -2.53 -29.62 4.93
N PHE A 280 -1.83 -29.08 5.91
CA PHE A 280 -2.21 -29.16 7.32
C PHE A 280 -2.13 -27.77 7.93
N LEU A 281 -3.08 -27.45 8.82
CA LEU A 281 -3.02 -26.34 9.74
C LEU A 281 -2.51 -26.89 11.08
N GLN A 282 -1.32 -26.45 11.49
CA GLN A 282 -0.78 -26.78 12.79
C GLN A 282 -1.20 -25.68 13.76
N ASN A 283 -2.08 -26.03 14.71
CA ASN A 283 -2.51 -25.14 15.76
C ASN A 283 -1.36 -24.78 16.71
N LYS A 284 -1.21 -23.50 17.03
CA LYS A 284 -0.25 -23.00 18.02
C LYS A 284 -0.92 -22.31 19.21
N GLY A 285 -2.16 -21.86 19.05
CA GLY A 285 -2.85 -21.11 20.09
C GLY A 285 -4.28 -20.73 19.77
N ILE A 286 -4.86 -21.24 18.67
CA ILE A 286 -6.29 -20.99 18.36
C ILE A 286 -7.10 -21.76 19.39
N GLN A 287 -7.87 -21.01 20.21
CA GLN A 287 -8.78 -21.62 21.17
C GLN A 287 -10.09 -22.00 20.51
N GLY A 288 -10.61 -23.17 20.88
CA GLY A 288 -11.90 -23.65 20.38
C GLY A 288 -11.90 -23.96 18.88
N LEU A 289 -10.78 -24.45 18.35
CA LEU A 289 -10.69 -24.90 16.95
C LEU A 289 -11.35 -26.27 16.81
N TYR A 290 -12.23 -26.41 15.83
CA TYR A 290 -12.90 -27.67 15.47
C TYR A 290 -12.70 -27.95 13.98
N ASP A 291 -12.61 -29.22 13.62
CA ASP A 291 -12.57 -29.64 12.22
C ASP A 291 -13.99 -29.60 11.58
N GLY A 292 -14.08 -29.90 10.28
CA GLY A 292 -15.35 -29.90 9.55
C GLY A 292 -16.33 -31.00 9.99
N ALA A 293 -15.88 -31.97 10.79
CA ALA A 293 -16.68 -33.02 11.40
C ALA A 293 -17.12 -32.69 12.84
N GLY A 294 -16.65 -31.54 13.37
CA GLY A 294 -16.94 -31.07 14.72
C GLY A 294 -16.01 -31.61 15.80
N ASN A 295 -14.90 -32.24 15.45
CA ASN A 295 -13.91 -32.71 16.42
C ASN A 295 -13.01 -31.55 16.86
N PHE A 296 -12.71 -31.50 18.15
CA PHE A 296 -11.76 -30.51 18.67
C PHE A 296 -10.35 -30.76 18.12
N VAL A 297 -9.71 -29.70 17.68
CA VAL A 297 -8.32 -29.70 17.21
C VAL A 297 -7.46 -29.07 18.29
N PRO A 298 -6.57 -29.83 18.95
CA PRO A 298 -5.74 -29.35 20.07
C PRO A 298 -4.72 -28.28 19.65
#